data_5707d9b10e1a62e6c813c3f1e97552ed
#
_entry.id   5707d9b10e1a62e6c813c3f1e97552ed
#
_cell.length_a   1.000
_cell.length_b   1.000
_cell.length_c   1.000
_cell.angle_alpha   90.00
_cell.angle_beta   90.00
_cell.angle_gamma   90.00
#
_symmetry.space_group_name_H-M   'P 1'
#
loop_
_entity.id
_entity.type
_entity.pdbx_description
1 polymer ?
#
loop_
_entity_poly.entity_id
_entity_poly.type
_entity_poly.pdbx_seq_one_letter_code
_entity_poly.pdbx_strand_id
1 'polypeptide(L)'
;PVMSRGLGDVYKRQGNGNINKIDNFQNVYKNDLITKNPLNKKIKAVVACGNGTAGIFAPEILRSIGCKVIELDCELDWTFPKYNPNPEDLEMLHAIAKAVKDNNADIGFGFDGDGDRCGVIDEKGNEIFSDKIGLLIARNLATKHKNSKFVVDVKSTGLYSKDEVLNNNQCKTIYWKTGHSHIKRKVNIEKALAGFEK
;
A
#
# COMPACT_ATOMS: atom_id res chain seq x y z
N PRO A 1 27.76 -23.15 -2.90
CA PRO A 1 26.69 -22.41 -2.26
C PRO A 1 26.40 -23.02 -0.90
N VAL A 2 26.57 -22.22 0.15
CA VAL A 2 26.22 -22.66 1.51
C VAL A 2 24.68 -22.64 1.55
N MET A 3 24.08 -23.80 1.44
CA MET A 3 22.64 -23.96 1.72
C MET A 3 22.40 -23.52 3.16
N SER A 4 21.46 -22.60 3.35
CA SER A 4 21.14 -22.12 4.69
C SER A 4 20.72 -23.31 5.57
N ARG A 5 21.37 -23.46 6.70
CA ARG A 5 21.09 -24.55 7.67
C ARG A 5 19.62 -24.56 8.15
N GLY A 6 18.84 -23.52 7.89
CA GLY A 6 17.45 -23.38 8.28
C GLY A 6 16.45 -24.29 7.51
N LEU A 7 16.72 -24.61 6.25
CA LEU A 7 15.80 -25.45 5.47
C LEU A 7 15.74 -26.91 5.93
N GLY A 8 16.85 -27.45 6.47
CA GLY A 8 16.87 -28.84 6.98
C GLY A 8 16.04 -29.04 8.24
N ASP A 9 15.89 -28.03 9.09
CA ASP A 9 15.11 -28.15 10.32
C ASP A 9 13.60 -27.96 10.09
N VAL A 10 13.22 -27.20 9.06
CA VAL A 10 11.81 -27.03 8.66
C VAL A 10 11.24 -28.36 8.14
N TYR A 11 12.01 -29.11 7.37
CA TYR A 11 11.56 -30.41 6.84
C TYR A 11 11.43 -31.51 7.91
N LYS A 12 12.17 -31.43 8.99
CA LYS A 12 12.12 -32.44 10.07
C LYS A 12 10.88 -32.35 10.97
N ARG A 13 10.16 -31.24 10.94
CA ARG A 13 8.97 -30.98 11.76
C ARG A 13 7.66 -30.96 10.98
N GLN A 14 7.63 -31.60 9.83
CA GLN A 14 6.40 -31.68 9.04
C GLN A 14 5.41 -32.62 9.75
N GLY A 15 4.28 -32.05 10.15
CA GLY A 15 3.15 -32.82 10.68
C GLY A 15 2.20 -33.24 9.55
N ASN A 16 1.19 -34.03 9.90
CA ASN A 16 0.09 -34.34 9.01
C ASN A 16 -0.84 -33.12 8.93
N GLY A 17 -0.68 -32.32 7.89
CA GLY A 17 -1.55 -31.18 7.59
C GLY A 17 -2.57 -31.53 6.51
N ASN A 18 -3.72 -30.89 6.55
CA ASN A 18 -4.73 -30.96 5.51
C ASN A 18 -4.74 -29.65 4.72
N ILE A 19 -4.86 -29.74 3.40
CA ILE A 19 -5.07 -28.58 2.53
C ILE A 19 -6.56 -28.53 2.21
N ASN A 20 -7.22 -27.46 2.64
CA ASN A 20 -8.61 -27.18 2.27
C ASN A 20 -8.64 -26.05 1.25
N LYS A 21 -9.23 -26.30 0.07
CA LYS A 21 -9.44 -25.28 -0.94
C LYS A 21 -10.71 -24.48 -0.60
N ILE A 22 -10.59 -23.17 -0.57
CA ILE A 22 -11.73 -22.27 -0.42
C ILE A 22 -12.11 -21.77 -1.81
N ASP A 23 -13.27 -22.19 -2.29
CA ASP A 23 -13.77 -21.73 -3.57
C ASP A 23 -14.26 -20.28 -3.47
N ASN A 24 -14.14 -19.55 -4.59
CA ASN A 24 -14.62 -18.18 -4.71
C ASN A 24 -14.00 -17.14 -3.75
N PHE A 25 -12.87 -17.45 -3.13
CA PHE A 25 -12.22 -16.55 -2.15
C PHE A 25 -11.86 -15.18 -2.75
N GLN A 26 -11.48 -15.13 -4.03
CA GLN A 26 -11.18 -13.86 -4.72
C GLN A 26 -12.36 -12.90 -4.68
N ASN A 27 -13.57 -13.38 -4.94
CA ASN A 27 -14.76 -12.55 -4.92
C ASN A 27 -15.13 -12.10 -3.49
N VAL A 28 -14.92 -12.98 -2.50
CA VAL A 28 -15.09 -12.62 -1.08
C VAL A 28 -14.15 -11.47 -0.72
N TYR A 29 -12.88 -11.58 -1.07
CA TYR A 29 -11.86 -10.55 -0.82
C TYR A 29 -12.20 -9.22 -1.54
N LYS A 30 -12.53 -9.27 -2.84
CA LYS A 30 -12.90 -8.08 -3.61
C LYS A 30 -14.11 -7.38 -3.02
N ASN A 31 -15.17 -8.13 -2.70
CA ASN A 31 -16.41 -7.58 -2.14
C ASN A 31 -16.18 -6.94 -0.77
N ASP A 32 -15.34 -7.53 0.08
CA ASP A 32 -14.99 -6.94 1.38
C ASP A 32 -14.34 -5.55 1.23
N LEU A 33 -13.45 -5.38 0.26
CA LEU A 33 -12.80 -4.09 -0.01
C LEU A 33 -13.77 -3.07 -0.64
N ILE A 34 -14.60 -3.48 -1.57
CA ILE A 34 -15.55 -2.62 -2.29
C ILE A 34 -16.60 -2.05 -1.34
N THR A 35 -17.19 -2.89 -0.51
CA THR A 35 -18.29 -2.49 0.39
C THR A 35 -17.87 -1.54 1.50
N LYS A 36 -16.59 -1.59 1.89
CA LYS A 36 -16.05 -0.74 2.96
C LYS A 36 -15.60 0.64 2.52
N ASN A 37 -15.41 0.84 1.21
CA ASN A 37 -14.71 2.02 0.69
C ASN A 37 -15.44 2.71 -0.49
N PRO A 38 -16.74 3.00 -0.41
CA PRO A 38 -17.41 3.70 -1.49
C PRO A 38 -16.85 5.12 -1.65
N LEU A 39 -16.62 5.54 -2.90
CA LEU A 39 -16.17 6.90 -3.20
C LEU A 39 -17.38 7.80 -3.51
N ASN A 40 -17.35 9.01 -2.95
CA ASN A 40 -18.37 10.04 -3.18
C ASN A 40 -18.01 10.99 -4.35
N LYS A 41 -16.87 10.77 -4.99
CA LYS A 41 -16.35 11.58 -6.11
C LYS A 41 -15.98 10.70 -7.28
N LYS A 42 -16.16 11.20 -8.49
CA LYS A 42 -15.59 10.57 -9.69
C LYS A 42 -14.10 10.89 -9.74
N ILE A 43 -13.28 9.88 -9.65
CA ILE A 43 -11.82 9.97 -9.72
C ILE A 43 -11.36 9.19 -10.96
N LYS A 44 -10.51 9.80 -11.78
CA LYS A 44 -9.81 9.12 -12.85
C LYS A 44 -8.43 8.70 -12.37
N ALA A 45 -8.18 7.40 -12.28
CA ALA A 45 -6.95 6.84 -11.75
C ALA A 45 -6.20 6.05 -12.82
N VAL A 46 -4.90 6.27 -12.92
CA VAL A 46 -3.97 5.34 -13.58
C VAL A 46 -3.60 4.27 -12.56
N VAL A 47 -3.66 3.02 -12.98
CA VAL A 47 -3.29 1.86 -12.14
C VAL A 47 -2.22 1.07 -12.88
N ALA A 48 -1.01 1.09 -12.35
CA ALA A 48 0.15 0.40 -12.90
C ALA A 48 0.51 -0.78 -12.00
N CYS A 49 0.57 -1.97 -12.57
CA CYS A 49 0.89 -3.18 -11.81
C CYS A 49 2.21 -3.83 -12.27
N GLY A 50 2.89 -3.26 -13.27
CA GLY A 50 4.15 -3.79 -13.79
C GLY A 50 4.10 -5.29 -14.10
N ASN A 51 2.96 -5.77 -14.62
CA ASN A 51 2.67 -7.18 -14.85
C ASN A 51 2.66 -8.08 -13.59
N GLY A 52 2.56 -7.48 -12.40
CA GLY A 52 2.47 -8.18 -11.12
C GLY A 52 1.05 -8.61 -10.73
N THR A 53 0.95 -9.26 -9.57
CA THR A 53 -0.30 -9.88 -9.06
C THR A 53 -1.41 -8.89 -8.75
N ALA A 54 -1.08 -7.63 -8.44
CA ALA A 54 -2.07 -6.58 -8.18
C ALA A 54 -2.99 -6.32 -9.38
N GLY A 55 -2.56 -6.64 -10.61
CA GLY A 55 -3.35 -6.50 -11.84
C GLY A 55 -4.66 -7.29 -11.83
N ILE A 56 -4.70 -8.40 -11.09
CA ILE A 56 -5.90 -9.24 -10.95
C ILE A 56 -6.98 -8.58 -10.07
N PHE A 57 -6.58 -7.67 -9.19
CA PHE A 57 -7.45 -7.14 -8.14
C PHE A 57 -7.67 -5.62 -8.24
N ALA A 58 -6.58 -4.84 -8.32
CA ALA A 58 -6.62 -3.40 -8.15
C ALA A 58 -7.49 -2.67 -9.18
N PRO A 59 -7.41 -2.96 -10.50
CA PRO A 59 -8.26 -2.28 -11.48
C PRO A 59 -9.75 -2.50 -11.26
N GLU A 60 -10.15 -3.73 -10.97
CA GLU A 60 -11.54 -4.09 -10.74
C GLU A 60 -12.11 -3.48 -9.46
N ILE A 61 -11.35 -3.54 -8.35
CA ILE A 61 -11.76 -2.97 -7.07
C ILE A 61 -11.94 -1.45 -7.22
N LEU A 62 -10.98 -0.77 -7.83
CA LEU A 62 -11.04 0.69 -8.01
C LEU A 62 -12.22 1.11 -8.90
N ARG A 63 -12.52 0.38 -9.97
CA ARG A 63 -13.73 0.62 -10.77
C ARG A 63 -15.00 0.43 -9.97
N SER A 64 -15.06 -0.63 -9.17
CA SER A 64 -16.23 -0.98 -8.38
C SER A 64 -16.54 0.03 -7.27
N ILE A 65 -15.51 0.71 -6.74
CA ILE A 65 -15.72 1.80 -5.77
C ILE A 65 -16.01 3.17 -6.42
N GLY A 66 -16.00 3.27 -7.78
CA GLY A 66 -16.40 4.45 -8.53
C GLY A 66 -15.30 5.17 -9.29
N CYS A 67 -14.07 4.63 -9.39
CA CYS A 67 -13.02 5.21 -10.20
C CYS A 67 -13.21 4.92 -11.69
N LYS A 68 -12.84 5.90 -12.54
CA LYS A 68 -12.53 5.63 -13.94
C LYS A 68 -11.07 5.19 -14.01
N VAL A 69 -10.83 3.91 -14.26
CA VAL A 69 -9.48 3.32 -14.24
C VAL A 69 -8.88 3.27 -15.64
N ILE A 70 -7.62 3.71 -15.74
CA ILE A 70 -6.72 3.53 -16.87
C ILE A 70 -5.67 2.53 -16.44
N GLU A 71 -5.65 1.37 -17.07
CA GLU A 71 -4.71 0.31 -16.78
C GLU A 71 -3.37 0.54 -17.48
N LEU A 72 -2.30 0.28 -16.76
CA LEU A 72 -0.93 0.28 -17.26
C LEU A 72 -0.25 -1.00 -16.79
N ASP A 73 0.09 -1.88 -17.75
CA ASP A 73 0.78 -3.14 -17.49
C ASP A 73 0.12 -3.98 -16.37
N CYS A 74 -1.21 -4.14 -16.44
CA CYS A 74 -2.00 -4.89 -15.45
C CYS A 74 -2.21 -6.37 -15.80
N GLU A 75 -1.85 -6.82 -17.01
CA GLU A 75 -1.86 -8.23 -17.36
C GLU A 75 -0.72 -8.97 -16.65
N LEU A 76 -1.03 -10.08 -16.00
CA LEU A 76 -0.04 -10.86 -15.26
C LEU A 76 0.97 -11.52 -16.20
N ASP A 77 2.24 -11.14 -16.04
CA ASP A 77 3.36 -11.75 -16.75
C ASP A 77 4.59 -11.86 -15.82
N TRP A 78 4.92 -13.07 -15.43
CA TRP A 78 6.02 -13.35 -14.51
C TRP A 78 7.42 -13.01 -15.05
N THR A 79 7.54 -12.66 -16.31
CA THR A 79 8.81 -12.21 -16.91
C THR A 79 9.06 -10.72 -16.71
N PHE A 80 8.04 -9.96 -16.27
CA PHE A 80 8.10 -8.51 -16.06
C PHE A 80 8.72 -7.75 -17.23
N PRO A 81 8.14 -7.82 -18.44
CA PRO A 81 8.82 -7.45 -19.68
C PRO A 81 9.02 -5.94 -19.85
N LYS A 82 8.36 -5.10 -19.07
CA LYS A 82 8.41 -3.64 -19.22
C LYS A 82 9.45 -2.99 -18.31
N TYR A 83 9.38 -3.26 -17.03
CA TYR A 83 10.26 -2.76 -15.99
C TYR A 83 10.12 -3.64 -14.73
N ASN A 84 11.04 -3.49 -13.80
CA ASN A 84 10.90 -4.11 -12.49
C ASN A 84 9.68 -3.51 -11.76
N PRO A 85 8.67 -4.31 -11.38
CA PRO A 85 7.49 -3.82 -10.66
C PRO A 85 7.87 -3.41 -9.23
N ASN A 86 8.36 -2.19 -9.09
CA ASN A 86 8.72 -1.59 -7.84
C ASN A 86 8.30 -0.11 -7.85
N PRO A 87 7.39 0.34 -6.98
CA PRO A 87 6.91 1.72 -6.95
C PRO A 87 7.97 2.76 -6.57
N GLU A 88 9.19 2.35 -6.23
CA GLU A 88 10.36 3.23 -6.06
C GLU A 88 11.27 3.26 -7.32
N ASP A 89 10.98 2.45 -8.31
CA ASP A 89 11.74 2.40 -9.56
C ASP A 89 11.39 3.58 -10.46
N LEU A 90 12.40 4.29 -10.94
CA LEU A 90 12.23 5.48 -11.76
C LEU A 90 11.55 5.20 -13.10
N GLU A 91 11.79 4.05 -13.72
CA GLU A 91 11.15 3.69 -14.99
C GLU A 91 9.65 3.52 -14.79
N MET A 92 9.24 2.81 -13.74
CA MET A 92 7.84 2.66 -13.37
C MET A 92 7.20 4.00 -13.00
N LEU A 93 7.84 4.81 -12.17
CA LEU A 93 7.34 6.13 -11.76
C LEU A 93 7.15 7.05 -12.97
N HIS A 94 8.11 7.09 -13.90
CA HIS A 94 8.01 7.89 -15.12
C HIS A 94 6.88 7.40 -16.04
N ALA A 95 6.70 6.08 -16.18
CA ALA A 95 5.60 5.51 -16.95
C ALA A 95 4.24 5.92 -16.39
N ILE A 96 4.08 5.85 -15.06
CA ILE A 96 2.85 6.28 -14.38
C ILE A 96 2.63 7.79 -14.56
N ALA A 97 3.66 8.62 -14.32
CA ALA A 97 3.58 10.07 -14.44
C ALA A 97 3.20 10.50 -15.86
N LYS A 98 3.77 9.84 -16.87
CA LYS A 98 3.39 10.05 -18.26
C LYS A 98 1.94 9.68 -18.52
N ALA A 99 1.49 8.51 -18.09
CA ALA A 99 0.12 8.05 -18.27
C ALA A 99 -0.90 8.97 -17.57
N VAL A 100 -0.58 9.48 -16.37
CA VAL A 100 -1.40 10.46 -15.64
C VAL A 100 -1.60 11.71 -16.47
N LYS A 101 -0.52 12.29 -17.00
CA LYS A 101 -0.56 13.52 -17.81
C LYS A 101 -1.29 13.31 -19.13
N ASP A 102 -0.95 12.27 -19.87
CA ASP A 102 -1.52 11.98 -21.19
C ASP A 102 -3.04 11.76 -21.13
N ASN A 103 -3.52 11.27 -20.02
CA ASN A 103 -4.94 10.98 -19.81
C ASN A 103 -5.67 12.02 -18.99
N ASN A 104 -5.01 13.08 -18.50
CA ASN A 104 -5.57 14.01 -17.51
C ASN A 104 -6.21 13.25 -16.35
N ALA A 105 -5.46 12.33 -15.74
CA ALA A 105 -5.91 11.57 -14.60
C ALA A 105 -5.66 12.36 -13.31
N ASP A 106 -6.52 12.13 -12.31
CA ASP A 106 -6.43 12.81 -11.01
C ASP A 106 -5.33 12.22 -10.12
N ILE A 107 -4.98 10.96 -10.36
CA ILE A 107 -4.02 10.21 -9.53
C ILE A 107 -3.44 9.02 -10.28
N GLY A 108 -2.23 8.62 -9.95
CA GLY A 108 -1.60 7.38 -10.39
C GLY A 108 -1.22 6.50 -9.21
N PHE A 109 -1.45 5.21 -9.34
CA PHE A 109 -1.02 4.17 -8.40
C PHE A 109 -0.07 3.20 -9.08
N GLY A 110 1.04 2.89 -8.41
CA GLY A 110 1.98 1.85 -8.82
C GLY A 110 2.08 0.76 -7.76
N PHE A 111 1.89 -0.49 -8.15
CA PHE A 111 2.00 -1.64 -7.25
C PHE A 111 3.24 -2.45 -7.59
N ASP A 112 3.88 -3.03 -6.58
CA ASP A 112 5.00 -3.95 -6.80
C ASP A 112 4.54 -5.35 -7.22
N GLY A 113 5.50 -6.25 -7.43
CA GLY A 113 5.25 -7.56 -8.04
C GLY A 113 4.25 -8.44 -7.30
N ASP A 114 4.23 -8.42 -5.98
CA ASP A 114 3.29 -9.16 -5.14
C ASP A 114 2.17 -8.28 -4.55
N GLY A 115 2.21 -6.97 -4.85
CA GLY A 115 1.13 -6.03 -4.54
C GLY A 115 1.05 -5.59 -3.08
N ASP A 116 2.12 -5.75 -2.30
CA ASP A 116 2.15 -5.34 -0.90
C ASP A 116 2.64 -3.90 -0.69
N ARG A 117 3.24 -3.27 -1.72
CA ARG A 117 3.66 -1.88 -1.75
C ARG A 117 2.90 -1.09 -2.81
N CYS A 118 2.61 0.18 -2.50
CA CYS A 118 1.91 1.09 -3.40
C CYS A 118 2.60 2.46 -3.43
N GLY A 119 3.01 2.89 -4.62
CA GLY A 119 3.46 4.25 -4.90
C GLY A 119 2.30 5.11 -5.41
N VAL A 120 2.38 6.42 -5.17
CA VAL A 120 1.33 7.37 -5.56
C VAL A 120 1.93 8.53 -6.33
N ILE A 121 1.30 8.88 -7.45
CA ILE A 121 1.63 10.01 -8.32
C ILE A 121 0.45 10.98 -8.33
N ASP A 122 0.71 12.28 -8.17
CA ASP A 122 -0.32 13.33 -8.25
C ASP A 122 -0.74 13.63 -9.70
N GLU A 123 -1.74 14.50 -9.86
CA GLU A 123 -2.27 14.94 -11.16
C GLU A 123 -1.25 15.68 -12.03
N LYS A 124 -0.15 16.15 -11.44
CA LYS A 124 0.95 16.82 -12.16
C LYS A 124 2.07 15.88 -12.56
N GLY A 125 1.95 14.60 -12.15
CA GLY A 125 2.97 13.59 -12.39
C GLY A 125 4.12 13.62 -11.38
N ASN A 126 3.93 14.20 -10.20
CA ASN A 126 4.91 14.18 -9.12
C ASN A 126 4.64 13.00 -8.18
N GLU A 127 5.71 12.36 -7.72
CA GLU A 127 5.63 11.34 -6.68
C GLU A 127 5.18 11.96 -5.34
N ILE A 128 4.23 11.32 -4.68
CA ILE A 128 3.87 11.60 -3.30
C ILE A 128 4.52 10.53 -2.42
N PHE A 129 5.57 10.91 -1.72
CA PHE A 129 6.32 9.98 -0.87
C PHE A 129 5.45 9.28 0.17
N SER A 130 5.76 8.01 0.43
CA SER A 130 4.97 7.12 1.30
C SER A 130 4.74 7.69 2.72
N ASP A 131 5.69 8.41 3.29
CA ASP A 131 5.55 9.06 4.59
C ASP A 131 4.50 10.19 4.58
N LYS A 132 4.33 10.91 3.46
CA LYS A 132 3.25 11.89 3.28
C LYS A 132 1.90 11.23 3.11
N ILE A 133 1.84 10.10 2.40
CA ILE A 133 0.61 9.29 2.29
C ILE A 133 0.22 8.78 3.68
N GLY A 134 1.17 8.25 4.44
CA GLY A 134 0.94 7.84 5.82
C GLY A 134 0.39 8.98 6.69
N LEU A 135 0.92 10.21 6.53
CA LEU A 135 0.41 11.39 7.24
C LEU A 135 -1.04 11.73 6.84
N LEU A 136 -1.39 11.65 5.56
CA LEU A 136 -2.77 11.87 5.09
C LEU A 136 -3.74 10.84 5.68
N ILE A 137 -3.33 9.59 5.74
CA ILE A 137 -4.11 8.52 6.38
C ILE A 137 -4.26 8.80 7.88
N ALA A 138 -3.17 9.18 8.56
CA ALA A 138 -3.18 9.53 9.98
C ALA A 138 -4.13 10.69 10.28
N ARG A 139 -4.18 11.74 9.45
CA ARG A 139 -5.15 12.85 9.55
C ARG A 139 -6.59 12.36 9.51
N ASN A 140 -6.93 11.51 8.53
CA ASN A 140 -8.28 10.94 8.42
C ASN A 140 -8.64 10.09 9.65
N LEU A 141 -7.70 9.27 10.12
CA LEU A 141 -7.91 8.47 11.33
C LEU A 141 -8.07 9.35 12.58
N ALA A 142 -7.28 10.42 12.71
CA ALA A 142 -7.31 11.33 13.85
C ALA A 142 -8.67 12.03 14.02
N THR A 143 -9.34 12.40 12.92
CA THR A 143 -10.67 13.00 12.96
C THR A 143 -11.75 12.07 13.52
N LYS A 144 -11.57 10.78 13.35
CA LYS A 144 -12.49 9.72 13.81
C LYS A 144 -12.13 9.18 15.21
N HIS A 145 -10.84 9.23 15.54
CA HIS A 145 -10.28 8.64 16.76
C HIS A 145 -9.37 9.64 17.46
N LYS A 146 -9.98 10.54 18.24
CA LYS A 146 -9.25 11.53 19.05
C LYS A 146 -8.39 10.87 20.12
N ASN A 147 -7.36 11.56 20.59
CA ASN A 147 -6.41 11.08 21.61
C ASN A 147 -5.64 9.82 21.22
N SER A 148 -5.59 9.48 19.93
CA SER A 148 -4.90 8.28 19.45
C SER A 148 -3.38 8.46 19.38
N LYS A 149 -2.68 7.33 19.36
CA LYS A 149 -1.25 7.30 19.10
C LYS A 149 -0.98 6.74 17.70
N PHE A 150 0.04 7.28 17.06
CA PHE A 150 0.60 6.79 15.81
C PHE A 150 2.09 6.48 15.99
N VAL A 151 2.53 5.32 15.53
CA VAL A 151 3.95 4.96 15.50
C VAL A 151 4.47 5.20 14.08
N VAL A 152 5.57 5.92 13.95
CA VAL A 152 6.16 6.30 12.66
C VAL A 152 7.64 5.96 12.69
N ASP A 153 8.21 5.48 11.61
CA ASP A 153 9.63 5.22 11.57
C ASP A 153 10.46 6.52 11.57
N VAL A 154 11.72 6.43 12.03
CA VAL A 154 12.60 7.60 12.14
C VAL A 154 13.04 8.19 10.81
N LYS A 155 12.83 7.50 9.70
CA LYS A 155 13.11 8.00 8.35
C LYS A 155 11.96 8.84 7.79
N SER A 156 10.77 8.74 8.38
CA SER A 156 9.59 9.49 7.97
C SER A 156 9.72 10.98 8.28
N THR A 157 8.94 11.77 7.56
CA THR A 157 8.94 13.22 7.71
C THR A 157 8.64 13.69 9.15
N GLY A 158 9.33 14.73 9.59
CA GLY A 158 9.04 15.40 10.87
C GLY A 158 7.69 16.14 10.91
N LEU A 159 6.94 16.16 9.81
CA LEU A 159 5.63 16.81 9.74
C LEU A 159 4.60 16.18 10.67
N TYR A 160 4.68 14.89 10.96
CA TYR A 160 3.71 14.22 11.85
C TYR A 160 3.59 14.90 13.22
N SER A 161 4.71 15.29 13.82
CA SER A 161 4.71 15.94 15.14
C SER A 161 4.24 17.40 15.10
N LYS A 162 4.25 18.04 13.94
CA LYS A 162 3.88 19.44 13.73
C LYS A 162 2.51 19.58 13.05
N ASP A 163 1.86 18.49 12.74
CA ASP A 163 0.61 18.48 11.99
C ASP A 163 -0.55 19.02 12.81
N GLU A 164 -1.21 20.06 12.31
CA GLU A 164 -2.31 20.73 13.02
C GLU A 164 -3.51 19.81 13.23
N VAL A 165 -3.83 18.93 12.26
CA VAL A 165 -4.97 18.02 12.39
C VAL A 165 -4.71 17.00 13.49
N LEU A 166 -3.49 16.44 13.53
CA LEU A 166 -3.10 15.51 14.60
C LEU A 166 -3.11 16.19 15.96
N ASN A 167 -2.53 17.40 16.05
CA ASN A 167 -2.42 18.17 17.30
C ASN A 167 -3.80 18.60 17.81
N ASN A 168 -4.68 19.14 16.96
CA ASN A 168 -6.03 19.57 17.33
C ASN A 168 -6.92 18.39 17.80
N ASN A 169 -6.63 17.18 17.34
CA ASN A 169 -7.30 15.98 17.81
C ASN A 169 -6.55 15.28 18.95
N GLN A 170 -5.54 15.94 19.55
CA GLN A 170 -4.76 15.46 20.69
C GLN A 170 -4.06 14.12 20.43
N CYS A 171 -3.74 13.84 19.18
CA CYS A 171 -3.04 12.62 18.79
C CYS A 171 -1.54 12.74 19.09
N LYS A 172 -0.91 11.59 19.40
CA LYS A 172 0.49 11.51 19.77
C LYS A 172 1.27 10.75 18.70
N THR A 173 2.33 11.36 18.17
CA THR A 173 3.25 10.69 17.25
C THR A 173 4.46 10.14 18.03
N ILE A 174 4.78 8.87 17.80
CA ILE A 174 5.91 8.18 18.41
C ILE A 174 6.85 7.74 17.28
N TYR A 175 8.00 8.40 17.17
CA TYR A 175 9.03 7.97 16.23
C TYR A 175 9.76 6.74 16.77
N TRP A 176 9.95 5.74 15.92
CA TRP A 176 10.58 4.48 16.30
C TRP A 176 11.52 3.97 15.22
N LYS A 177 12.35 3.00 15.56
CA LYS A 177 13.29 2.41 14.62
C LYS A 177 12.58 1.74 13.44
N THR A 178 13.16 1.90 12.25
CA THR A 178 12.68 1.31 11.01
C THR A 178 12.65 -0.21 11.06
N GLY A 179 11.72 -0.82 10.37
CA GLY A 179 11.54 -2.25 10.23
C GLY A 179 10.13 -2.68 10.63
N HIS A 180 9.44 -3.31 9.71
CA HIS A 180 8.04 -3.75 9.86
C HIS A 180 7.78 -4.44 11.21
N SER A 181 8.62 -5.40 11.61
CA SER A 181 8.47 -6.11 12.88
C SER A 181 8.64 -5.18 14.11
N HIS A 182 9.51 -4.16 14.00
CA HIS A 182 9.72 -3.19 15.06
C HIS A 182 8.55 -2.21 15.20
N ILE A 183 8.04 -1.71 14.08
CA ILE A 183 6.87 -0.84 14.06
C ILE A 183 5.65 -1.58 14.59
N LYS A 184 5.36 -2.78 14.07
CA LYS A 184 4.24 -3.62 14.52
C LYS A 184 4.29 -3.92 16.02
N ARG A 185 5.46 -4.29 16.54
CA ARG A 185 5.64 -4.53 17.98
C ARG A 185 5.40 -3.26 18.80
N LYS A 186 5.90 -2.10 18.34
CA LYS A 186 5.72 -0.82 19.03
C LYS A 186 4.27 -0.39 19.05
N VAL A 187 3.53 -0.55 17.93
CA VAL A 187 2.07 -0.32 17.86
C VAL A 187 1.34 -1.09 18.94
N ASN A 188 1.66 -2.38 19.09
CA ASN A 188 1.03 -3.23 20.12
C ASN A 188 1.37 -2.77 21.55
N ILE A 189 2.63 -2.46 21.84
CA ILE A 189 3.08 -2.01 23.17
C ILE A 189 2.40 -0.68 23.56
N GLU A 190 2.35 0.27 22.64
CA GLU A 190 1.77 1.59 22.87
C GLU A 190 0.24 1.62 22.76
N LYS A 191 -0.37 0.53 22.31
CA LYS A 191 -1.78 0.47 21.92
C LYS A 191 -2.11 1.57 20.92
N ALA A 192 -1.20 1.80 19.98
CA ALA A 192 -1.36 2.81 18.96
C ALA A 192 -2.41 2.38 17.93
N LEU A 193 -3.09 3.37 17.33
CA LEU A 193 -4.13 3.13 16.34
C LEU A 193 -3.56 2.59 15.03
N ALA A 194 -2.40 3.11 14.62
CA ALA A 194 -1.71 2.66 13.42
C ALA A 194 -0.20 2.88 13.52
N GLY A 195 0.54 2.16 12.66
CA GLY A 195 1.97 2.35 12.43
C GLY A 195 2.25 2.60 10.95
N PHE A 196 3.20 3.50 10.68
CA PHE A 196 3.61 3.86 9.33
C PHE A 196 5.12 3.67 9.18
N GLU A 197 5.52 3.02 8.13
CA GLU A 197 6.91 2.81 7.73
C GLU A 197 7.13 3.36 6.31
N LYS A 198 8.27 4.01 6.12
CA LYS A 198 8.70 4.53 4.82
C LYS A 198 9.54 3.49 4.11
#